data_d30800abae6f721bfda4bb14eeeaf36c
#
_entry.id   d30800abae6f721bfda4bb14eeeaf36c
#
_cell.length_a   1.000
_cell.length_b   1.000
_cell.length_c   1.000
_cell.angle_alpha   90.00
_cell.angle_beta   90.00
_cell.angle_gamma   90.00
#
_symmetry.space_group_name_H-M   'P 1'
#
loop_
_entity.id
_entity.type
_entity.pdbx_description
1 polymer ?
#
loop_
_entity_poly.entity_id
_entity_poly.type
_entity_poly.pdbx_seq_one_letter_code
_entity_poly.pdbx_strand_id
1 'polypeptide(L)'
;YGCLTAARELFSTTDAVALGTTNVDYSLPLYEEFQRLRTYRRTRFAVDPSGFEVKTEGAADYREEKIDLPPSWLRGFMQLQAAMSLPLHRVPVSREGLYAILAHLKKHRARKSPRAVRFELTPGRPVEIVLEPWEVRVRLHEKKYVGPKHETIRTWGRDRLLTLARLLPFAEGADVFLLGTGLPSFWNVRLGGMRFLLGLSGWTANDWTSGGGTLADLAPPAEPSEDLLGDVAATFRESPALTFEQVRQRTGGAPHLVAAALNRFALLGQLIHDLGGGVYRWRTILPVEASLKQVKIDSPEAEAAKQIVAGGRVNVARDESVSGARAIVGRVEDRDVEVLCDADGKVTRGQCNCSHYFRFKLRAGPCRHMQALRRAANGEKPVSTIEQWYRSLLKGW
;
A
#
# COMPACT_ATOMS: atom_id res chain seq x y z
N TYR A 1 7.29 -27.36 -7.46
CA TYR A 1 6.43 -27.45 -8.66
C TYR A 1 5.05 -28.00 -8.32
N GLY A 2 4.94 -29.12 -7.59
CA GLY A 2 3.66 -29.73 -7.25
C GLY A 2 2.71 -28.80 -6.46
N CYS A 3 3.24 -27.97 -5.55
CA CYS A 3 2.44 -27.02 -4.79
C CYS A 3 1.83 -25.91 -5.66
N LEU A 4 2.52 -25.47 -6.71
CA LEU A 4 2.00 -24.44 -7.63
C LEU A 4 0.91 -25.01 -8.55
N THR A 5 1.02 -26.28 -8.94
CA THR A 5 0.00 -26.95 -9.76
C THR A 5 -1.27 -27.17 -8.94
N ALA A 6 -1.14 -27.70 -7.72
CA ALA A 6 -2.27 -27.87 -6.81
C ALA A 6 -2.93 -26.54 -6.42
N ALA A 7 -2.13 -25.50 -6.19
CA ALA A 7 -2.64 -24.15 -5.96
C ALA A 7 -3.38 -23.62 -7.20
N ARG A 8 -2.88 -23.86 -8.40
CA ARG A 8 -3.56 -23.47 -9.63
C ARG A 8 -4.94 -24.12 -9.77
N GLU A 9 -5.05 -25.39 -9.49
CA GLU A 9 -6.33 -26.10 -9.52
C GLU A 9 -7.30 -25.58 -8.45
N LEU A 10 -6.80 -25.37 -7.23
CA LEU A 10 -7.62 -24.84 -6.13
C LEU A 10 -8.07 -23.40 -6.39
N PHE A 11 -7.19 -22.53 -6.89
CA PHE A 11 -7.47 -21.11 -7.09
C PHE A 11 -8.13 -20.78 -8.42
N SER A 12 -8.09 -21.66 -9.41
CA SER A 12 -8.82 -21.47 -10.67
C SER A 12 -10.35 -21.52 -10.49
N THR A 13 -10.81 -22.17 -9.44
CA THR A 13 -12.24 -22.28 -9.11
C THR A 13 -12.70 -21.25 -8.06
N THR A 14 -11.78 -20.46 -7.50
CA THR A 14 -12.06 -19.49 -6.44
C THR A 14 -11.49 -18.12 -6.79
N ASP A 15 -12.21 -17.09 -6.39
CA ASP A 15 -11.75 -15.69 -6.48
C ASP A 15 -10.66 -15.37 -5.43
N ALA A 16 -9.58 -16.13 -5.42
CA ALA A 16 -8.52 -16.00 -4.44
C ALA A 16 -7.41 -15.04 -4.91
N VAL A 17 -6.89 -14.23 -4.00
CA VAL A 17 -5.70 -13.41 -4.18
C VAL A 17 -4.61 -13.93 -3.28
N ALA A 18 -3.45 -14.29 -3.86
CA ALA A 18 -2.28 -14.67 -3.10
C ALA A 18 -1.34 -13.47 -2.95
N LEU A 19 -1.04 -13.09 -1.72
CA LEU A 19 -0.05 -12.09 -1.38
C LEU A 19 1.26 -12.77 -0.99
N GLY A 20 2.34 -12.37 -1.67
CA GLY A 20 3.68 -12.80 -1.33
C GLY A 20 4.52 -11.62 -0.87
N THR A 21 5.23 -11.78 0.22
CA THR A 21 6.26 -10.82 0.66
C THR A 21 7.56 -11.57 0.90
N THR A 22 8.68 -10.97 0.50
CA THR A 22 10.01 -11.50 0.75
C THR A 22 10.74 -10.54 1.67
N ASN A 23 11.64 -11.03 2.49
CA ASN A 23 12.41 -10.25 3.44
C ASN A 23 11.50 -9.45 4.39
N VAL A 24 10.73 -10.14 5.13
CA VAL A 24 10.12 -9.59 6.34
C VAL A 24 11.23 -9.51 7.38
N ASP A 25 11.50 -8.33 7.90
CA ASP A 25 12.28 -8.22 9.14
C ASP A 25 11.36 -8.70 10.25
N TYR A 26 11.54 -9.95 10.57
CA TYR A 26 10.88 -10.52 11.71
C TYR A 26 11.38 -9.81 12.98
N SER A 27 10.48 -9.45 13.85
CA SER A 27 10.89 -9.17 15.23
C SER A 27 11.69 -10.35 15.76
N LEU A 28 12.66 -10.10 16.62
CA LEU A 28 13.49 -11.17 17.19
C LEU A 28 12.67 -12.36 17.72
N PRO A 29 11.55 -12.16 18.47
CA PRO A 29 10.71 -13.27 18.93
C PRO A 29 10.14 -14.13 17.79
N LEU A 30 9.68 -13.51 16.68
CA LEU A 30 9.16 -14.25 15.55
C LEU A 30 10.26 -15.01 14.80
N TYR A 31 11.46 -14.40 14.69
CA TYR A 31 12.64 -15.07 14.13
C TYR A 31 13.06 -16.27 14.96
N GLU A 32 13.13 -16.14 16.28
CA GLU A 32 13.44 -17.22 17.20
C GLU A 32 12.45 -18.36 17.10
N GLU A 33 11.16 -18.03 16.98
CA GLU A 33 10.10 -19.00 16.80
C GLU A 33 10.26 -19.78 15.48
N PHE A 34 10.54 -19.10 14.38
CA PHE A 34 10.82 -19.78 13.12
C PHE A 34 12.09 -20.64 13.17
N GLN A 35 13.14 -20.23 13.91
CA GLN A 35 14.33 -21.04 14.12
C GLN A 35 14.01 -22.31 14.93
N ARG A 36 13.18 -22.18 15.95
CA ARG A 36 12.69 -23.31 16.75
C ARG A 36 11.93 -24.29 15.87
N LEU A 37 11.03 -23.82 15.04
CA LEU A 37 10.21 -24.65 14.15
C LEU A 37 11.00 -25.34 13.05
N ARG A 38 12.15 -24.79 12.62
CA ARG A 38 13.06 -25.44 11.66
C ARG A 38 13.64 -26.76 12.13
N THR A 39 13.63 -27.01 13.41
CA THR A 39 14.12 -28.28 13.99
C THR A 39 13.15 -29.44 13.73
N TYR A 40 11.90 -29.18 13.37
CA TYR A 40 10.91 -30.19 13.05
C TYR A 40 10.99 -30.63 11.57
N ARG A 41 10.83 -31.91 11.32
CA ARG A 41 11.06 -32.53 10.00
C ARG A 41 10.10 -32.07 8.91
N ARG A 42 8.87 -31.69 9.25
CA ARG A 42 7.84 -31.23 8.33
C ARG A 42 7.00 -30.13 8.97
N THR A 43 7.49 -28.90 8.83
CA THR A 43 6.73 -27.74 9.28
C THR A 43 5.83 -27.26 8.15
N ARG A 44 4.54 -27.22 8.36
CA ARG A 44 3.56 -26.64 7.46
C ARG A 44 2.95 -25.42 8.13
N PHE A 45 2.86 -24.33 7.39
CA PHE A 45 2.12 -23.16 7.83
C PHE A 45 0.72 -23.26 7.22
N ALA A 46 -0.29 -23.34 8.04
CA ALA A 46 -1.66 -23.19 7.63
C ALA A 46 -2.17 -21.83 8.09
N VAL A 47 -2.83 -21.11 7.20
CA VAL A 47 -3.55 -19.89 7.53
C VAL A 47 -5.01 -20.30 7.64
N ASP A 48 -5.49 -20.44 8.86
CA ASP A 48 -6.89 -20.62 9.16
C ASP A 48 -7.53 -19.24 9.37
N PRO A 49 -8.83 -19.03 9.05
CA PRO A 49 -9.54 -17.80 9.40
C PRO A 49 -9.49 -17.44 10.90
N SER A 50 -9.23 -18.41 11.77
CA SER A 50 -9.12 -18.23 13.23
C SER A 50 -7.70 -18.00 13.74
N GLY A 51 -6.65 -18.16 12.91
CA GLY A 51 -5.25 -17.98 13.35
C GLY A 51 -4.21 -18.39 12.32
N PHE A 52 -2.95 -18.00 12.53
CA PHE A 52 -1.83 -18.68 11.93
C PHE A 52 -1.56 -19.95 12.75
N GLU A 53 -1.81 -21.08 12.17
CA GLU A 53 -1.45 -22.35 12.75
C GLU A 53 -0.17 -22.87 12.10
N VAL A 54 0.75 -23.33 12.94
CA VAL A 54 1.91 -24.06 12.48
C VAL A 54 1.67 -25.52 12.76
N LYS A 55 1.54 -26.30 11.69
CA LYS A 55 1.44 -27.75 11.80
C LYS A 55 2.82 -28.35 11.65
N THR A 56 3.30 -28.99 12.71
CA THR A 56 4.58 -29.69 12.70
C THR A 56 4.35 -31.20 12.84
N GLU A 57 4.86 -31.97 11.90
CA GLU A 57 4.93 -33.43 12.04
C GLU A 57 6.27 -33.79 12.64
N GLY A 58 6.32 -34.12 13.93
CA GLY A 58 7.46 -34.71 14.60
C GLY A 58 7.51 -36.23 14.36
N ALA A 59 8.63 -36.87 14.76
CA ALA A 59 8.81 -38.31 14.60
C ALA A 59 7.81 -39.16 15.42
N ALA A 60 7.08 -38.57 16.35
CA ALA A 60 6.13 -39.24 17.24
C ALA A 60 4.79 -38.48 17.40
N ASP A 61 4.73 -37.16 17.28
CA ASP A 61 3.53 -36.41 17.59
C ASP A 61 3.27 -35.27 16.58
N TYR A 62 1.99 -35.15 16.23
CA TYR A 62 1.47 -34.00 15.49
C TYR A 62 1.22 -32.86 16.50
N ARG A 63 1.86 -31.71 16.28
CA ARG A 63 1.70 -30.56 17.15
C ARG A 63 1.21 -29.34 16.36
N GLU A 64 0.17 -28.73 16.84
CA GLU A 64 -0.33 -27.43 16.35
C GLU A 64 0.03 -26.34 17.35
N GLU A 65 0.62 -25.28 16.87
CA GLU A 65 0.94 -24.10 17.68
C GLU A 65 0.38 -22.85 17.04
N LYS A 66 -0.26 -22.03 17.84
CA LYS A 66 -0.72 -20.70 17.44
C LYS A 66 0.43 -19.70 17.63
N ILE A 67 0.71 -18.93 16.58
CA ILE A 67 1.75 -17.90 16.61
C ILE A 67 1.09 -16.54 16.72
N ASP A 68 1.46 -15.77 17.73
CA ASP A 68 1.09 -14.37 17.87
C ASP A 68 1.98 -13.49 16.99
N LEU A 69 1.34 -12.69 16.14
CA LEU A 69 2.06 -11.76 15.28
C LEU A 69 2.47 -10.50 16.07
N PRO A 70 3.76 -10.09 15.99
CA PRO A 70 4.19 -8.86 16.63
C PRO A 70 3.40 -7.65 16.12
N PRO A 71 2.99 -6.71 17.00
CA PRO A 71 2.22 -5.53 16.60
C PRO A 71 2.90 -4.67 15.54
N SER A 72 4.24 -4.59 15.54
CA SER A 72 5.00 -3.87 14.51
C SER A 72 4.88 -4.52 13.13
N TRP A 73 4.93 -5.84 13.07
CA TRP A 73 4.74 -6.59 11.82
C TRP A 73 3.32 -6.41 11.30
N LEU A 74 2.32 -6.54 12.18
CA LEU A 74 0.92 -6.35 11.85
C LEU A 74 0.66 -4.95 11.29
N ARG A 75 1.15 -3.90 11.96
CA ARG A 75 1.05 -2.51 11.48
C ARG A 75 1.64 -2.34 10.09
N GLY A 76 2.88 -2.80 9.89
CA GLY A 76 3.55 -2.67 8.60
C GLY A 76 2.80 -3.39 7.49
N PHE A 77 2.34 -4.60 7.75
CA PHE A 77 1.57 -5.38 6.79
C PHE A 77 0.23 -4.70 6.42
N MET A 78 -0.51 -4.20 7.40
CA MET A 78 -1.78 -3.52 7.16
C MET A 78 -1.59 -2.16 6.46
N GLN A 79 -0.53 -1.43 6.76
CA GLN A 79 -0.16 -0.22 6.03
C GLN A 79 0.12 -0.52 4.54
N LEU A 80 0.80 -1.63 4.26
CA LEU A 80 1.04 -2.07 2.89
C LEU A 80 -0.27 -2.45 2.19
N GLN A 81 -1.20 -3.13 2.87
CA GLN A 81 -2.53 -3.43 2.35
C GLN A 81 -3.31 -2.16 2.01
N ALA A 82 -3.30 -1.18 2.90
CA ALA A 82 -3.94 0.11 2.66
C ALA A 82 -3.32 0.84 1.45
N ALA A 83 -2.00 0.74 1.24
CA ALA A 83 -1.32 1.31 0.09
C ALA A 83 -1.82 0.74 -1.25
N MET A 84 -2.30 -0.50 -1.28
CA MET A 84 -2.86 -1.10 -2.49
C MET A 84 -4.15 -0.43 -2.96
N SER A 85 -4.85 0.30 -2.10
CA SER A 85 -6.04 1.06 -2.46
C SER A 85 -5.75 2.47 -3.00
N LEU A 86 -4.48 2.89 -3.01
CA LEU A 86 -4.05 4.20 -3.49
C LEU A 86 -3.92 4.22 -5.03
N PRO A 87 -3.97 5.41 -5.66
CA PRO A 87 -3.79 5.54 -7.09
C PRO A 87 -2.38 5.12 -7.51
N LEU A 88 -2.28 4.36 -8.60
CA LEU A 88 -1.06 3.74 -9.07
C LEU A 88 -0.87 3.94 -10.56
N HIS A 89 0.39 4.14 -10.99
CA HIS A 89 0.75 3.97 -12.39
C HIS A 89 0.78 2.47 -12.70
N ARG A 90 -0.01 2.03 -13.66
CA ARG A 90 0.02 0.65 -14.14
C ARG A 90 0.95 0.53 -15.35
N VAL A 91 1.99 -0.28 -15.23
CA VAL A 91 2.97 -0.54 -16.28
C VAL A 91 2.90 -2.02 -16.68
N PRO A 92 2.50 -2.34 -17.91
CA PRO A 92 2.50 -3.72 -18.38
C PRO A 92 3.94 -4.24 -18.56
N VAL A 93 4.14 -5.50 -18.23
CA VAL A 93 5.41 -6.22 -18.38
C VAL A 93 5.15 -7.49 -19.16
N SER A 94 5.81 -7.63 -20.29
CA SER A 94 5.75 -8.86 -21.07
C SER A 94 6.49 -10.01 -20.37
N ARG A 95 6.24 -11.24 -20.79
CA ARG A 95 6.96 -12.41 -20.27
C ARG A 95 8.47 -12.29 -20.54
N GLU A 96 8.84 -11.78 -21.71
CA GLU A 96 10.23 -11.56 -22.13
C GLU A 96 10.89 -10.47 -21.26
N GLY A 97 10.19 -9.37 -21.00
CA GLY A 97 10.65 -8.30 -20.10
C GLY A 97 10.88 -8.82 -18.68
N LEU A 98 9.93 -9.60 -18.15
CA LEU A 98 10.07 -10.22 -16.85
C LEU A 98 11.25 -11.20 -16.81
N TYR A 99 11.41 -12.03 -17.85
CA TYR A 99 12.53 -12.94 -17.97
C TYR A 99 13.87 -12.21 -18.00
N ALA A 100 14.00 -11.15 -18.80
CA ALA A 100 15.24 -10.38 -18.93
C ALA A 100 15.66 -9.76 -17.57
N ILE A 101 14.72 -9.20 -16.82
CA ILE A 101 14.97 -8.67 -15.47
C ILE A 101 15.50 -9.79 -14.55
N LEU A 102 14.77 -10.90 -14.46
CA LEU A 102 15.08 -11.97 -13.53
C LEU A 102 16.36 -12.72 -13.90
N ALA A 103 16.62 -12.92 -15.19
CA ALA A 103 17.86 -13.52 -15.69
C ALA A 103 19.08 -12.64 -15.32
N HIS A 104 18.97 -11.32 -15.50
CA HIS A 104 20.02 -10.39 -15.11
C HIS A 104 20.29 -10.43 -13.61
N LEU A 105 19.24 -10.32 -12.78
CA LEU A 105 19.36 -10.33 -11.32
C LEU A 105 19.88 -11.67 -10.79
N LYS A 106 19.58 -12.79 -11.45
CA LYS A 106 20.11 -14.11 -11.09
C LYS A 106 21.61 -14.23 -11.39
N LYS A 107 22.03 -13.67 -12.52
CA LYS A 107 23.42 -13.73 -12.99
C LYS A 107 24.32 -12.75 -12.21
N HIS A 108 23.83 -11.57 -11.93
CA HIS A 108 24.58 -10.48 -11.34
C HIS A 108 24.07 -10.14 -9.94
N ARG A 109 24.93 -10.31 -8.93
CA ARG A 109 24.63 -9.95 -7.56
C ARG A 109 25.49 -8.78 -7.13
N ALA A 110 24.87 -7.62 -6.92
CA ALA A 110 25.56 -6.48 -6.32
C ALA A 110 25.26 -6.45 -4.82
N ARG A 111 26.28 -6.58 -4.02
CA ARG A 111 26.17 -6.49 -2.56
C ARG A 111 26.07 -5.03 -2.06
N LYS A 112 26.53 -4.07 -2.89
CA LYS A 112 26.57 -2.65 -2.56
C LYS A 112 25.36 -1.90 -3.12
N SER A 113 25.00 -0.79 -2.46
CA SER A 113 24.04 0.21 -2.96
C SER A 113 24.53 0.86 -4.27
N PRO A 114 23.59 1.34 -5.12
CA PRO A 114 22.14 1.33 -4.91
C PRO A 114 21.50 -0.02 -5.22
N ARG A 115 20.47 -0.38 -4.44
CA ARG A 115 19.66 -1.61 -4.64
C ARG A 115 18.30 -1.26 -5.22
N ALA A 116 18.26 -0.28 -6.07
CA ALA A 116 17.04 0.24 -6.67
C ALA A 116 16.85 -0.28 -8.09
N VAL A 117 15.66 -0.07 -8.59
CA VAL A 117 15.33 -0.07 -10.01
C VAL A 117 14.67 1.26 -10.35
N ARG A 118 14.92 1.80 -11.53
CA ARG A 118 14.27 2.99 -12.05
C ARG A 118 13.35 2.61 -13.20
N PHE A 119 12.14 3.12 -13.16
CA PHE A 119 11.20 3.03 -14.27
C PHE A 119 11.24 4.37 -15.01
N GLU A 120 11.59 4.30 -16.30
CA GLU A 120 11.65 5.48 -17.17
C GLU A 120 10.36 5.54 -18.00
N LEU A 121 9.47 6.46 -17.63
CA LEU A 121 8.17 6.66 -18.26
C LEU A 121 8.23 7.87 -19.17
N THR A 122 8.43 7.65 -20.46
CA THR A 122 8.53 8.72 -21.47
C THR A 122 7.32 8.67 -22.39
N PRO A 123 6.53 9.74 -22.53
CA PRO A 123 5.38 9.77 -23.42
C PRO A 123 5.75 9.34 -24.84
N GLY A 124 4.90 8.49 -25.43
CA GLY A 124 5.09 7.95 -26.77
C GLY A 124 6.17 6.87 -26.92
N ARG A 125 6.86 6.51 -25.84
CA ARG A 125 7.88 5.44 -25.84
C ARG A 125 7.44 4.26 -24.96
N PRO A 126 7.92 3.03 -25.23
CA PRO A 126 7.79 1.92 -24.30
C PRO A 126 8.45 2.25 -22.96
N VAL A 127 7.87 1.75 -21.87
CA VAL A 127 8.47 1.90 -20.55
C VAL A 127 9.70 1.01 -20.42
N GLU A 128 10.78 1.58 -19.92
CA GLU A 128 12.01 0.84 -19.61
C GLU A 128 12.23 0.78 -18.10
N ILE A 129 12.75 -0.34 -17.63
CA ILE A 129 13.31 -0.47 -16.28
C ILE A 129 14.84 -0.46 -16.36
N VAL A 130 15.45 0.31 -15.49
CA VAL A 130 16.91 0.40 -15.35
C VAL A 130 17.32 -0.28 -14.06
N LEU A 131 18.16 -1.30 -14.17
CA LEU A 131 18.64 -2.08 -13.04
C LEU A 131 19.93 -1.48 -12.48
N GLU A 132 19.85 -0.86 -11.31
CA GLU A 132 21.01 -0.29 -10.62
C GLU A 132 21.76 -1.39 -9.85
N PRO A 133 23.09 -1.34 -9.71
CA PRO A 133 24.02 -0.30 -10.20
C PRO A 133 24.55 -0.56 -11.63
N TRP A 134 24.05 -1.56 -12.33
CA TRP A 134 24.60 -1.96 -13.63
C TRP A 134 24.16 -1.07 -14.79
N GLU A 135 23.18 -0.18 -14.55
CA GLU A 135 22.56 0.69 -15.57
C GLU A 135 22.00 -0.07 -16.77
N VAL A 136 21.68 -1.34 -16.56
CA VAL A 136 21.08 -2.19 -17.62
C VAL A 136 19.64 -1.80 -17.82
N ARG A 137 19.31 -1.46 -19.07
CA ARG A 137 17.96 -1.11 -19.49
C ARG A 137 17.25 -2.32 -20.05
N VAL A 138 16.05 -2.55 -19.57
CA VAL A 138 15.15 -3.60 -20.06
C VAL A 138 13.83 -2.96 -20.44
N ARG A 139 13.43 -3.16 -21.71
CA ARG A 139 12.09 -2.79 -22.17
C ARG A 139 11.09 -3.73 -21.54
N LEU A 140 10.06 -3.16 -20.88
CA LEU A 140 9.08 -3.95 -20.15
C LEU A 140 8.00 -4.55 -21.07
N HIS A 141 7.56 -3.77 -22.05
CA HIS A 141 6.51 -4.13 -22.99
C HIS A 141 6.57 -3.23 -24.23
N GLU A 142 5.99 -3.65 -25.35
CA GLU A 142 5.92 -2.81 -26.57
C GLU A 142 4.91 -1.65 -26.45
N LYS A 143 3.98 -1.72 -25.49
CA LYS A 143 2.98 -0.67 -25.27
C LYS A 143 3.64 0.64 -24.85
N LYS A 144 3.31 1.71 -25.57
CA LYS A 144 3.83 3.04 -25.30
C LYS A 144 3.17 3.65 -24.05
N TYR A 145 3.94 4.41 -23.29
CA TYR A 145 3.43 5.17 -22.16
C TYR A 145 2.62 6.39 -22.65
N VAL A 146 1.44 6.60 -22.04
CA VAL A 146 0.47 7.64 -22.43
C VAL A 146 0.36 8.74 -21.35
N GLY A 147 1.34 8.89 -20.49
CA GLY A 147 1.33 9.96 -19.47
C GLY A 147 1.67 11.34 -20.08
N PRO A 148 1.37 12.41 -19.33
CA PRO A 148 1.48 13.79 -19.83
C PRO A 148 2.94 14.30 -19.96
N LYS A 149 3.86 13.69 -19.21
CA LYS A 149 5.29 14.11 -19.17
C LYS A 149 6.20 12.92 -18.87
N HIS A 150 7.50 13.15 -19.13
CA HIS A 150 8.54 12.22 -18.67
C HIS A 150 8.57 12.16 -17.14
N GLU A 151 8.67 10.94 -16.62
CA GLU A 151 8.75 10.68 -15.19
C GLU A 151 9.68 9.50 -14.91
N THR A 152 10.55 9.66 -13.92
CA THR A 152 11.42 8.61 -13.42
C THR A 152 10.94 8.18 -12.04
N ILE A 153 10.52 6.92 -11.89
CA ILE A 153 10.09 6.36 -10.62
C ILE A 153 11.14 5.35 -10.14
N ARG A 154 11.73 5.62 -8.98
CA ARG A 154 12.72 4.72 -8.36
C ARG A 154 12.08 3.93 -7.25
N THR A 155 12.20 2.60 -7.31
CA THR A 155 11.73 1.67 -6.27
C THR A 155 12.89 0.84 -5.73
N TRP A 156 12.76 0.37 -4.49
CA TRP A 156 13.80 -0.41 -3.83
C TRP A 156 13.48 -1.91 -3.81
N GLY A 157 14.48 -2.70 -3.46
CA GLY A 157 14.32 -4.13 -3.23
C GLY A 157 14.37 -5.00 -4.48
N ARG A 158 15.19 -4.61 -5.50
CA ARG A 158 15.33 -5.37 -6.74
C ARG A 158 15.62 -6.86 -6.53
N ASP A 159 16.44 -7.21 -5.53
CA ASP A 159 16.82 -8.62 -5.29
C ASP A 159 15.62 -9.46 -4.83
N ARG A 160 14.60 -8.81 -4.24
CA ARG A 160 13.33 -9.46 -3.86
C ARG A 160 12.48 -9.89 -5.05
N LEU A 161 12.70 -9.27 -6.21
CA LEU A 161 12.04 -9.70 -7.47
C LEU A 161 12.43 -11.13 -7.86
N LEU A 162 13.57 -11.66 -7.40
CA LEU A 162 13.96 -13.05 -7.66
C LEU A 162 12.95 -14.09 -7.14
N THR A 163 12.08 -13.71 -6.21
CA THR A 163 10.94 -14.55 -5.79
C THR A 163 10.05 -14.93 -6.98
N LEU A 164 9.89 -14.03 -7.95
CA LEU A 164 9.09 -14.26 -9.15
C LEU A 164 9.73 -15.26 -10.13
N ALA A 165 11.01 -15.58 -9.96
CA ALA A 165 11.72 -16.50 -10.87
C ALA A 165 11.10 -17.90 -10.88
N ARG A 166 10.49 -18.32 -9.76
CA ARG A 166 9.81 -19.62 -9.68
C ARG A 166 8.47 -19.64 -10.44
N LEU A 167 7.89 -18.48 -10.69
CA LEU A 167 6.62 -18.34 -11.39
C LEU A 167 6.81 -18.21 -12.91
N LEU A 168 8.02 -17.88 -13.35
CA LEU A 168 8.33 -17.56 -14.73
C LEU A 168 7.92 -18.64 -15.76
N PRO A 169 8.05 -19.96 -15.46
CA PRO A 169 7.59 -21.00 -16.38
C PRO A 169 6.09 -20.93 -16.69
N PHE A 170 5.30 -20.41 -15.76
CA PHE A 170 3.84 -20.32 -15.85
C PHE A 170 3.35 -18.91 -16.17
N ALA A 171 4.26 -17.92 -16.17
CA ALA A 171 3.90 -16.52 -16.34
C ALA A 171 3.56 -16.21 -17.81
N GLU A 172 2.41 -15.59 -18.01
CA GLU A 172 1.98 -15.01 -19.29
C GLU A 172 2.48 -13.56 -19.44
N GLY A 173 2.78 -12.92 -18.33
CA GLY A 173 3.24 -11.56 -18.21
C GLY A 173 2.89 -11.03 -16.84
N ALA A 174 3.14 -9.73 -16.63
CA ALA A 174 2.83 -9.07 -15.38
C ALA A 174 2.32 -7.64 -15.62
N ASP A 175 1.77 -7.05 -14.57
CA ASP A 175 1.57 -5.61 -14.46
C ASP A 175 2.29 -5.13 -13.21
N VAL A 176 3.03 -4.02 -13.32
CA VAL A 176 3.63 -3.36 -12.18
C VAL A 176 2.81 -2.12 -11.83
N PHE A 177 2.46 -2.00 -10.56
CA PHE A 177 1.76 -0.84 -10.03
C PHE A 177 2.72 -0.02 -9.18
N LEU A 178 2.87 1.26 -9.53
CA LEU A 178 3.83 2.18 -8.93
C LEU A 178 3.08 3.35 -8.29
N LEU A 179 3.34 3.62 -7.01
CA LEU A 179 2.79 4.79 -6.32
C LEU A 179 3.66 6.04 -6.55
N GLY A 180 4.96 5.85 -6.73
CA GLY A 180 5.93 6.93 -6.88
C GLY A 180 7.31 6.55 -6.36
N THR A 181 8.26 7.47 -6.46
CA THR A 181 9.64 7.23 -6.03
C THR A 181 9.72 7.01 -4.52
N GLY A 182 10.29 5.88 -4.12
CA GLY A 182 10.47 5.49 -2.73
C GLY A 182 9.20 4.98 -2.05
N LEU A 183 8.10 4.85 -2.77
CA LEU A 183 6.86 4.24 -2.30
C LEU A 183 6.81 2.75 -2.69
N PRO A 184 5.90 1.97 -2.11
CA PRO A 184 5.71 0.58 -2.46
C PRO A 184 5.45 0.37 -3.95
N SER A 185 5.84 -0.78 -4.46
CA SER A 185 5.48 -1.27 -5.79
C SER A 185 4.85 -2.66 -5.70
N PHE A 186 3.91 -2.93 -6.58
CA PHE A 186 3.19 -4.20 -6.60
C PHE A 186 3.31 -4.85 -7.96
N TRP A 187 3.76 -6.10 -7.98
CA TRP A 187 3.97 -6.90 -9.18
C TRP A 187 2.90 -7.98 -9.27
N ASN A 188 1.98 -7.81 -10.18
CA ASN A 188 0.86 -8.72 -10.40
C ASN A 188 1.16 -9.63 -11.59
N VAL A 189 1.62 -10.85 -11.33
CA VAL A 189 1.98 -11.84 -12.37
C VAL A 189 0.75 -12.66 -12.74
N ARG A 190 0.45 -12.73 -14.02
CA ARG A 190 -0.63 -13.57 -14.58
C ARG A 190 -0.11 -14.98 -14.81
N LEU A 191 -0.85 -15.98 -14.33
CA LEU A 191 -0.50 -17.41 -14.35
C LEU A 191 -1.67 -18.25 -14.89
N GLY A 192 -2.18 -17.91 -16.07
CA GLY A 192 -3.42 -18.48 -16.56
C GLY A 192 -4.62 -17.97 -15.76
N GLY A 193 -5.43 -18.88 -15.20
CA GLY A 193 -6.58 -18.53 -14.37
C GLY A 193 -6.25 -17.94 -13.00
N MET A 194 -4.96 -17.85 -12.64
CA MET A 194 -4.49 -17.28 -11.36
C MET A 194 -3.70 -16.00 -11.55
N ARG A 195 -3.60 -15.25 -10.45
CA ARG A 195 -2.70 -14.10 -10.34
C ARG A 195 -1.87 -14.23 -9.06
N PHE A 196 -0.60 -13.87 -9.15
CA PHE A 196 0.28 -13.76 -8.00
C PHE A 196 0.67 -12.30 -7.82
N LEU A 197 0.37 -11.73 -6.65
CA LEU A 197 0.69 -10.36 -6.31
C LEU A 197 1.85 -10.33 -5.31
N LEU A 198 2.95 -9.69 -5.72
CA LEU A 198 4.09 -9.41 -4.87
C LEU A 198 4.13 -7.92 -4.52
N GLY A 199 3.94 -7.58 -3.26
CA GLY A 199 4.15 -6.22 -2.76
C GLY A 199 5.59 -6.04 -2.28
N LEU A 200 6.26 -5.01 -2.77
CA LEU A 200 7.58 -4.60 -2.31
C LEU A 200 7.48 -3.26 -1.60
N SER A 201 8.01 -3.19 -0.37
CA SER A 201 8.09 -1.92 0.36
C SER A 201 8.96 -0.90 -0.37
N GLY A 202 8.69 0.38 -0.17
CA GLY A 202 9.47 1.46 -0.75
C GLY A 202 10.81 1.72 -0.05
N TRP A 203 11.17 0.97 0.97
CA TRP A 203 12.35 1.18 1.81
C TRP A 203 13.54 0.32 1.38
N THR A 204 14.74 0.84 1.61
CA THR A 204 16.00 0.16 1.26
C THR A 204 16.30 -1.03 2.16
N ALA A 205 15.99 -0.90 3.45
CA ALA A 205 16.04 -1.96 4.43
C ALA A 205 14.70 -2.72 4.45
N ASN A 206 14.67 -3.81 5.15
CA ASN A 206 13.45 -4.60 5.36
C ASN A 206 12.52 -3.96 6.40
N ASP A 207 12.40 -2.65 6.34
CA ASP A 207 11.86 -1.84 7.42
C ASP A 207 10.43 -1.38 7.19
N TRP A 208 9.66 -2.18 6.49
CA TRP A 208 8.24 -1.93 6.33
C TRP A 208 7.45 -2.12 7.64
N THR A 209 8.05 -2.78 8.63
CA THR A 209 7.46 -2.99 9.96
C THR A 209 7.76 -1.85 10.94
N SER A 210 8.91 -1.20 10.82
CA SER A 210 9.34 -0.11 11.70
C SER A 210 9.42 1.24 10.99
N GLY A 211 9.59 1.24 9.70
CA GLY A 211 9.84 2.44 8.89
C GLY A 211 8.70 3.40 8.80
N GLY A 212 7.68 3.10 9.48
CA GLY A 212 6.71 4.05 9.90
C GLY A 212 6.25 5.00 8.83
N GLY A 213 6.18 4.58 7.63
CA GLY A 213 5.48 5.39 6.66
C GLY A 213 4.02 5.45 7.06
N THR A 214 3.48 6.62 7.15
CA THR A 214 2.05 6.82 7.31
C THR A 214 1.38 6.73 5.94
N LEU A 215 1.55 5.58 5.26
CA LEU A 215 1.00 5.37 3.92
C LEU A 215 -0.53 5.51 3.90
N ALA A 216 -1.18 5.16 5.00
CA ALA A 216 -2.61 5.38 5.17
C ALA A 216 -3.00 6.86 5.08
N ASP A 217 -2.10 7.77 5.42
CA ASP A 217 -2.33 9.22 5.35
C ASP A 217 -2.31 9.77 3.92
N LEU A 218 -1.89 8.97 2.94
CA LEU A 218 -2.09 9.28 1.53
C LEU A 218 -3.58 9.21 1.15
N ALA A 219 -4.36 8.39 1.83
CA ALA A 219 -5.82 8.37 1.71
C ALA A 219 -6.44 9.68 2.20
N PRO A 220 -7.72 9.99 1.88
CA PRO A 220 -8.38 11.19 2.35
C PRO A 220 -8.35 11.30 3.88
N PRO A 221 -8.02 12.47 4.45
CA PRO A 221 -8.06 12.73 5.89
C PRO A 221 -9.50 12.94 6.36
N ALA A 222 -10.36 11.95 6.11
CA ALA A 222 -11.78 11.99 6.45
C ALA A 222 -12.08 10.87 7.44
N GLU A 223 -13.04 11.14 8.31
CA GLU A 223 -13.55 10.14 9.25
C GLU A 223 -14.97 9.77 8.82
N PRO A 224 -15.16 8.57 8.22
CA PRO A 224 -16.47 8.10 7.84
C PRO A 224 -17.31 7.85 9.10
N SER A 225 -18.61 8.16 9.02
CA SER A 225 -19.55 7.85 10.09
C SER A 225 -19.70 6.33 10.25
N GLU A 226 -20.15 5.89 11.42
CA GLU A 226 -20.42 4.46 11.66
C GLU A 226 -21.54 3.95 10.72
N ASP A 227 -22.53 4.78 10.39
CA ASP A 227 -23.58 4.44 9.41
C ASP A 227 -22.97 4.16 8.04
N LEU A 228 -22.08 5.05 7.53
CA LEU A 228 -21.42 4.83 6.25
C LEU A 228 -20.52 3.58 6.27
N LEU A 229 -19.86 3.32 7.39
CA LEU A 229 -19.10 2.07 7.55
C LEU A 229 -20.01 0.85 7.48
N GLY A 230 -21.15 0.90 8.14
CA GLY A 230 -22.19 -0.13 8.07
C GLY A 230 -22.68 -0.35 6.63
N ASP A 231 -23.00 0.74 5.92
CA ASP A 231 -23.46 0.69 4.53
C ASP A 231 -22.40 0.11 3.60
N VAL A 232 -21.15 0.54 3.72
CA VAL A 232 -20.01 -0.03 2.94
C VAL A 232 -19.86 -1.51 3.22
N ALA A 233 -19.89 -1.95 4.48
CA ALA A 233 -19.81 -3.36 4.83
C ALA A 233 -20.99 -4.16 4.28
N ALA A 234 -22.21 -3.60 4.30
CA ALA A 234 -23.42 -4.22 3.78
C ALA A 234 -23.34 -4.46 2.26
N THR A 235 -22.72 -3.56 1.49
CA THR A 235 -22.58 -3.74 0.03
C THR A 235 -21.81 -5.02 -0.32
N PHE A 236 -20.86 -5.44 0.53
CA PHE A 236 -20.05 -6.63 0.31
C PHE A 236 -20.72 -7.94 0.74
N ARG A 237 -21.81 -7.90 1.49
CA ARG A 237 -22.62 -9.10 1.80
C ARG A 237 -23.30 -9.66 0.57
N GLU A 238 -23.76 -8.77 -0.33
CA GLU A 238 -24.42 -9.15 -1.57
C GLU A 238 -23.43 -9.54 -2.67
N SER A 239 -22.27 -8.88 -2.69
CA SER A 239 -21.23 -9.11 -3.68
C SER A 239 -19.85 -8.98 -3.07
N PRO A 240 -19.09 -10.08 -2.92
CA PRO A 240 -17.80 -10.07 -2.23
C PRO A 240 -16.70 -9.32 -2.99
N ALA A 241 -16.95 -8.89 -4.23
CA ALA A 241 -16.02 -8.15 -5.06
C ALA A 241 -16.73 -7.02 -5.78
N LEU A 242 -16.31 -5.77 -5.52
CA LEU A 242 -16.92 -4.56 -6.06
C LEU A 242 -15.85 -3.56 -6.50
N THR A 243 -16.12 -2.82 -7.58
CA THR A 243 -15.30 -1.65 -7.93
C THR A 243 -15.57 -0.50 -6.96
N PHE A 244 -14.65 0.46 -6.88
CA PHE A 244 -14.86 1.68 -6.09
C PHE A 244 -16.18 2.38 -6.45
N GLU A 245 -16.43 2.52 -7.75
CA GLU A 245 -17.63 3.20 -8.24
C GLU A 245 -18.92 2.46 -7.86
N GLN A 246 -18.92 1.12 -7.89
CA GLN A 246 -20.08 0.33 -7.44
C GLN A 246 -20.34 0.51 -5.94
N VAL A 247 -19.30 0.55 -5.10
CA VAL A 247 -19.45 0.83 -3.67
C VAL A 247 -20.03 2.23 -3.47
N ARG A 248 -19.46 3.22 -4.16
CA ARG A 248 -19.92 4.62 -4.10
C ARG A 248 -21.40 4.77 -4.50
N GLN A 249 -21.80 4.15 -5.59
CA GLN A 249 -23.19 4.21 -6.07
C GLN A 249 -24.17 3.56 -5.09
N ARG A 250 -23.79 2.42 -4.51
CA ARG A 250 -24.65 1.69 -3.57
C ARG A 250 -24.81 2.41 -2.22
N THR A 251 -23.76 3.06 -1.75
CA THR A 251 -23.80 3.80 -0.47
C THR A 251 -24.31 5.23 -0.62
N GLY A 252 -24.27 5.80 -1.83
CA GLY A 252 -24.57 7.24 -2.04
C GLY A 252 -23.57 8.18 -1.37
N GLY A 253 -22.50 7.66 -0.78
CA GLY A 253 -21.51 8.42 -0.02
C GLY A 253 -20.62 9.30 -0.90
N ALA A 254 -20.13 10.39 -0.32
CA ALA A 254 -19.13 11.24 -0.98
C ALA A 254 -17.85 10.42 -1.26
N PRO A 255 -17.19 10.58 -2.43
CA PRO A 255 -16.06 9.75 -2.84
C PRO A 255 -14.95 9.66 -1.78
N HIS A 256 -14.55 10.77 -1.20
CA HIS A 256 -13.48 10.82 -0.17
C HIS A 256 -13.87 10.10 1.12
N LEU A 257 -15.16 10.11 1.52
CA LEU A 257 -15.63 9.39 2.70
C LEU A 257 -15.68 7.87 2.44
N VAL A 258 -16.15 7.46 1.26
CA VAL A 258 -16.15 6.05 0.85
C VAL A 258 -14.71 5.53 0.76
N ALA A 259 -13.78 6.29 0.18
CA ALA A 259 -12.37 5.92 0.12
C ALA A 259 -11.75 5.80 1.52
N ALA A 260 -12.09 6.71 2.45
CA ALA A 260 -11.65 6.63 3.84
C ALA A 260 -12.20 5.38 4.56
N ALA A 261 -13.47 5.02 4.30
CA ALA A 261 -14.09 3.81 4.85
C ALA A 261 -13.39 2.53 4.33
N LEU A 262 -13.16 2.44 3.03
CA LEU A 262 -12.42 1.32 2.43
C LEU A 262 -10.99 1.21 2.97
N ASN A 263 -10.30 2.33 3.15
CA ASN A 263 -8.96 2.36 3.77
C ASN A 263 -9.00 1.89 5.23
N ARG A 264 -10.02 2.27 6.00
CA ARG A 264 -10.22 1.79 7.38
C ARG A 264 -10.38 0.27 7.42
N PHE A 265 -11.21 -0.30 6.54
CA PHE A 265 -11.38 -1.76 6.44
C PHE A 265 -10.10 -2.47 5.96
N ALA A 266 -9.34 -1.87 5.05
CA ALA A 266 -8.04 -2.41 4.64
C ALA A 266 -7.04 -2.44 5.80
N LEU A 267 -6.99 -1.38 6.62
CA LEU A 267 -6.16 -1.32 7.83
C LEU A 267 -6.58 -2.35 8.90
N LEU A 268 -7.87 -2.68 8.96
CA LEU A 268 -8.38 -3.71 9.86
C LEU A 268 -8.21 -5.13 9.32
N GLY A 269 -7.66 -5.29 8.12
CA GLY A 269 -7.46 -6.61 7.50
C GLY A 269 -8.74 -7.29 7.02
N GLN A 270 -9.83 -6.55 6.83
CA GLN A 270 -11.12 -7.08 6.39
C GLN A 270 -11.37 -6.92 4.89
N LEU A 271 -10.54 -6.11 4.24
CA LEU A 271 -10.69 -5.77 2.84
C LEU A 271 -9.33 -5.79 2.14
N ILE A 272 -9.33 -6.24 0.90
CA ILE A 272 -8.16 -6.14 0.02
C ILE A 272 -8.56 -5.49 -1.30
N HIS A 273 -7.70 -4.63 -1.84
CA HIS A 273 -7.81 -4.15 -3.20
C HIS A 273 -7.10 -5.12 -4.16
N ASP A 274 -7.87 -5.83 -4.98
CA ASP A 274 -7.36 -6.67 -6.04
C ASP A 274 -6.94 -5.80 -7.23
N LEU A 275 -5.67 -5.41 -7.25
CA LEU A 275 -5.11 -4.54 -8.29
C LEU A 275 -5.28 -5.11 -9.71
N GLY A 276 -5.19 -6.43 -9.85
CA GLY A 276 -5.34 -7.10 -11.14
C GLY A 276 -6.77 -7.10 -11.66
N GLY A 277 -7.74 -7.18 -10.77
CA GLY A 277 -9.17 -7.13 -11.09
C GLY A 277 -9.77 -5.73 -11.04
N GLY A 278 -9.08 -4.76 -10.44
CA GLY A 278 -9.59 -3.42 -10.21
C GLY A 278 -10.80 -3.38 -9.27
N VAL A 279 -10.88 -4.33 -8.34
CA VAL A 279 -11.99 -4.49 -7.41
C VAL A 279 -11.50 -4.56 -5.97
N TYR A 280 -12.34 -4.13 -5.06
CA TYR A 280 -12.19 -4.40 -3.64
C TYR A 280 -12.85 -5.73 -3.33
N ARG A 281 -12.15 -6.57 -2.54
CA ARG A 281 -12.68 -7.85 -2.09
C ARG A 281 -12.80 -7.86 -0.59
N TRP A 282 -13.98 -8.23 -0.10
CA TRP A 282 -14.18 -8.47 1.32
C TRP A 282 -13.53 -9.80 1.70
N ARG A 283 -12.41 -9.70 2.39
CA ARG A 283 -11.66 -10.87 2.83
C ARG A 283 -10.99 -10.60 4.15
N THR A 284 -11.20 -11.48 5.09
CA THR A 284 -10.42 -11.51 6.33
C THR A 284 -9.01 -11.99 5.97
N ILE A 285 -8.03 -11.11 6.07
CA ILE A 285 -6.63 -11.39 5.71
C ILE A 285 -5.87 -11.90 6.91
N LEU A 286 -6.25 -11.42 8.10
CA LEU A 286 -5.63 -11.79 9.35
C LEU A 286 -6.54 -12.75 10.11
N PRO A 287 -5.95 -13.76 10.73
CA PRO A 287 -6.69 -14.71 11.55
C PRO A 287 -7.14 -14.14 12.90
N VAL A 288 -6.60 -12.97 13.27
CA VAL A 288 -6.90 -12.29 14.53
C VAL A 288 -7.55 -10.95 14.21
N GLU A 289 -8.59 -10.62 14.93
CA GLU A 289 -9.23 -9.32 14.82
C GLU A 289 -8.24 -8.21 15.19
N ALA A 290 -7.85 -7.40 14.20
CA ALA A 290 -6.93 -6.30 14.40
C ALA A 290 -7.69 -5.05 14.84
N SER A 291 -7.24 -4.41 15.90
CA SER A 291 -7.74 -3.09 16.27
C SER A 291 -6.99 -1.98 15.53
N LEU A 292 -7.65 -0.85 15.29
CA LEU A 292 -6.99 0.31 14.68
C LEU A 292 -5.77 0.80 15.47
N LYS A 293 -5.78 0.65 16.81
CA LYS A 293 -4.64 0.99 17.66
C LYS A 293 -3.41 0.13 17.38
N GLN A 294 -3.61 -1.13 16.98
CA GLN A 294 -2.51 -2.05 16.66
C GLN A 294 -1.92 -1.81 15.27
N VAL A 295 -2.75 -1.43 14.29
CA VAL A 295 -2.35 -1.34 12.88
C VAL A 295 -2.08 0.08 12.40
N LYS A 296 -2.74 1.08 12.97
CA LYS A 296 -2.52 2.49 12.65
C LYS A 296 -1.31 3.01 13.43
N ILE A 297 -0.36 3.58 12.71
CA ILE A 297 0.72 4.33 13.34
C ILE A 297 0.13 5.70 13.70
N ASP A 298 0.34 6.13 14.94
CA ASP A 298 0.05 7.53 15.30
C ASP A 298 0.86 8.43 14.36
N SER A 299 0.16 9.30 13.64
CA SER A 299 0.76 10.22 12.70
C SER A 299 0.94 11.58 13.38
N PRO A 300 2.16 11.91 13.84
CA PRO A 300 2.43 13.24 14.40
C PRO A 300 2.13 14.36 13.41
N GLU A 301 2.31 14.05 12.12
CA GLU A 301 2.00 15.00 11.04
C GLU A 301 0.49 15.21 10.90
N ALA A 302 -0.34 14.16 11.05
CA ALA A 302 -1.79 14.29 11.01
C ALA A 302 -2.34 15.08 12.21
N GLU A 303 -1.83 14.83 13.42
CA GLU A 303 -2.23 15.58 14.61
C GLU A 303 -1.79 17.04 14.53
N ALA A 304 -0.57 17.31 14.07
CA ALA A 304 -0.13 18.68 13.86
C ALA A 304 -0.96 19.40 12.77
N ALA A 305 -1.39 18.68 11.73
CA ALA A 305 -2.28 19.23 10.71
C ALA A 305 -3.64 19.67 11.28
N LYS A 306 -4.25 18.86 12.15
CA LYS A 306 -5.50 19.23 12.85
C LYS A 306 -5.33 20.52 13.66
N GLN A 307 -4.22 20.65 14.38
CA GLN A 307 -3.92 21.86 15.16
C GLN A 307 -3.71 23.10 14.28
N ILE A 308 -3.07 22.93 13.11
CA ILE A 308 -2.87 24.02 12.15
C ILE A 308 -4.22 24.50 11.60
N VAL A 309 -5.13 23.58 11.23
CA VAL A 309 -6.47 23.92 10.75
C VAL A 309 -7.30 24.57 11.85
N ALA A 310 -7.32 23.97 13.04
CA ALA A 310 -8.03 24.50 14.20
C ALA A 310 -7.59 25.93 14.58
N GLY A 311 -6.29 26.23 14.38
CA GLY A 311 -5.71 27.56 14.59
C GLY A 311 -5.95 28.54 13.44
N GLY A 312 -6.69 28.19 12.39
CA GLY A 312 -6.97 29.07 11.26
C GLY A 312 -5.75 29.44 10.41
N ARG A 313 -4.68 28.63 10.44
CA ARG A 313 -3.41 28.93 9.77
C ARG A 313 -3.31 28.33 8.37
N VAL A 314 -4.44 28.17 7.70
CA VAL A 314 -4.52 27.62 6.33
C VAL A 314 -5.29 28.59 5.44
N ASN A 315 -4.69 28.95 4.33
CA ASN A 315 -5.33 29.71 3.26
C ASN A 315 -5.32 28.87 1.99
N VAL A 316 -6.49 28.41 1.55
CA VAL A 316 -6.67 27.70 0.28
C VAL A 316 -6.80 28.74 -0.81
N ALA A 317 -5.80 28.85 -1.68
CA ALA A 317 -5.77 29.81 -2.79
C ALA A 317 -6.49 29.28 -4.03
N ARG A 318 -6.37 27.95 -4.28
CA ARG A 318 -6.98 27.30 -5.43
C ARG A 318 -7.34 25.87 -5.09
N ASP A 319 -8.53 25.47 -5.51
CA ASP A 319 -9.05 24.10 -5.38
C ASP A 319 -9.84 23.78 -6.65
N GLU A 320 -9.22 23.07 -7.57
CA GLU A 320 -9.74 22.82 -8.89
C GLU A 320 -9.70 21.34 -9.22
N SER A 321 -10.75 20.84 -9.85
CA SER A 321 -10.82 19.48 -10.38
C SER A 321 -10.74 19.50 -11.89
N VAL A 322 -9.75 18.80 -12.45
CA VAL A 322 -9.53 18.70 -13.89
C VAL A 322 -9.28 17.24 -14.26
N SER A 323 -10.10 16.71 -15.18
CA SER A 323 -9.93 15.35 -15.72
C SER A 323 -9.79 14.25 -14.66
N GLY A 324 -10.58 14.34 -13.58
CA GLY A 324 -10.57 13.36 -12.49
C GLY A 324 -9.42 13.52 -11.47
N ALA A 325 -8.58 14.54 -11.61
CA ALA A 325 -7.61 14.95 -10.61
C ALA A 325 -8.05 16.25 -9.92
N ARG A 326 -7.76 16.38 -8.62
CA ARG A 326 -8.02 17.60 -7.84
C ARG A 326 -6.69 18.23 -7.44
N ALA A 327 -6.45 19.44 -7.88
CA ALA A 327 -5.28 20.24 -7.52
C ALA A 327 -5.66 21.25 -6.43
N ILE A 328 -5.00 21.15 -5.30
CA ILE A 328 -5.20 22.05 -4.18
C ILE A 328 -3.89 22.82 -3.97
N VAL A 329 -3.95 24.14 -4.04
CA VAL A 329 -2.81 25.01 -3.84
C VAL A 329 -3.18 26.03 -2.78
N GLY A 330 -2.25 26.30 -1.88
CA GLY A 330 -2.50 27.27 -0.82
C GLY A 330 -1.27 27.55 0.02
N ARG A 331 -1.50 28.35 1.05
CA ARG A 331 -0.47 28.71 2.02
C ARG A 331 -0.88 28.16 3.39
N VAL A 332 0.03 27.44 4.00
CA VAL A 332 -0.14 26.86 5.32
C VAL A 332 0.96 27.39 6.21
N GLU A 333 0.58 28.14 7.24
CA GLU A 333 1.54 28.94 8.02
C GLU A 333 2.34 29.89 7.10
N ASP A 334 3.66 29.74 7.05
CA ASP A 334 4.58 30.51 6.21
C ASP A 334 4.97 29.79 4.90
N ARG A 335 4.30 28.65 4.56
CA ARG A 335 4.74 27.77 3.49
C ARG A 335 3.75 27.67 2.36
N ASP A 336 4.29 27.73 1.14
CA ASP A 336 3.52 27.41 -0.06
C ASP A 336 3.43 25.90 -0.22
N VAL A 337 2.21 25.42 -0.45
CA VAL A 337 1.89 23.99 -0.47
C VAL A 337 1.02 23.68 -1.68
N GLU A 338 1.38 22.62 -2.38
CA GLU A 338 0.60 22.07 -3.47
C GLU A 338 0.35 20.58 -3.21
N VAL A 339 -0.88 20.13 -3.45
CA VAL A 339 -1.27 18.73 -3.36
C VAL A 339 -2.13 18.38 -4.56
N LEU A 340 -1.74 17.32 -5.26
CA LEU A 340 -2.54 16.72 -6.33
C LEU A 340 -3.17 15.44 -5.79
N CYS A 341 -4.48 15.37 -5.85
CA CYS A 341 -5.27 14.21 -5.48
C CYS A 341 -5.98 13.61 -6.69
N ASP A 342 -6.33 12.33 -6.62
CA ASP A 342 -7.27 11.73 -7.55
C ASP A 342 -8.73 12.10 -7.22
N ALA A 343 -9.67 11.52 -7.97
CA ALA A 343 -11.11 11.76 -7.79
C ALA A 343 -11.63 11.38 -6.39
N ASP A 344 -10.94 10.47 -5.71
CA ASP A 344 -11.29 9.98 -4.38
C ASP A 344 -10.63 10.83 -3.27
N GLY A 345 -9.83 11.83 -3.66
CA GLY A 345 -9.08 12.67 -2.73
C GLY A 345 -7.80 12.03 -2.19
N LYS A 346 -7.31 10.93 -2.79
CA LYS A 346 -6.03 10.30 -2.43
C LYS A 346 -4.86 11.07 -3.04
N VAL A 347 -3.80 11.29 -2.28
CA VAL A 347 -2.62 12.04 -2.74
C VAL A 347 -1.86 11.24 -3.78
N THR A 348 -1.72 11.82 -4.96
CA THR A 348 -0.86 11.29 -6.03
C THR A 348 0.48 11.99 -6.09
N ARG A 349 0.50 13.29 -5.82
CA ARG A 349 1.69 14.16 -5.80
C ARG A 349 1.52 15.26 -4.79
N GLY A 350 2.62 15.87 -4.40
CA GLY A 350 2.60 17.05 -3.56
C GLY A 350 3.93 17.77 -3.58
N GLN A 351 3.92 19.04 -3.19
CA GLN A 351 5.09 19.88 -3.02
C GLN A 351 4.95 20.73 -1.76
N CYS A 352 6.03 20.80 -1.00
CA CYS A 352 6.16 21.64 0.18
C CYS A 352 7.66 21.89 0.44
N ASN A 353 8.00 23.04 1.01
CA ASN A 353 9.39 23.38 1.34
C ASN A 353 9.77 23.08 2.80
N CYS A 354 8.94 22.30 3.54
CA CYS A 354 9.25 21.92 4.92
C CYS A 354 10.32 20.83 5.01
N SER A 355 10.97 20.72 6.17
CA SER A 355 12.01 19.73 6.45
C SER A 355 11.54 18.28 6.30
N HIS A 356 10.30 17.98 6.73
CA HIS A 356 9.72 16.65 6.56
C HIS A 356 9.62 16.26 5.08
N TYR A 357 9.02 17.12 4.25
CA TYR A 357 8.89 16.85 2.83
C TYR A 357 10.25 16.85 2.11
N PHE A 358 11.16 17.73 2.49
CA PHE A 358 12.50 17.74 1.93
C PHE A 358 13.22 16.41 2.14
N ARG A 359 13.12 15.84 3.36
CA ARG A 359 13.78 14.59 3.76
C ARG A 359 13.11 13.35 3.19
N PHE A 360 11.80 13.28 3.26
CA PHE A 360 11.06 12.04 3.03
C PHE A 360 10.23 12.05 1.74
N LYS A 361 9.96 13.22 1.15
CA LYS A 361 8.95 13.39 0.09
C LYS A 361 7.62 12.80 0.59
N LEU A 362 6.99 11.89 -0.18
CA LEU A 362 5.79 11.18 0.24
C LEU A 362 6.06 9.80 0.85
N ARG A 363 7.33 9.39 1.00
CA ARG A 363 7.68 8.05 1.53
C ARG A 363 7.23 7.81 2.96
N ALA A 364 7.21 8.85 3.77
CA ALA A 364 6.70 8.81 5.14
C ALA A 364 5.29 9.42 5.25
N GLY A 365 4.52 9.39 4.17
CA GLY A 365 3.23 10.06 4.08
C GLY A 365 3.34 11.56 3.79
N PRO A 366 2.21 12.26 3.60
CA PRO A 366 2.16 13.69 3.40
C PRO A 366 2.54 14.43 4.69
N CYS A 367 3.31 15.51 4.58
CA CYS A 367 3.66 16.35 5.71
C CYS A 367 2.43 17.06 6.31
N ARG A 368 2.56 17.59 7.52
CA ARG A 368 1.48 18.33 8.22
C ARG A 368 0.85 19.45 7.39
N HIS A 369 1.65 20.14 6.61
CA HIS A 369 1.15 21.25 5.78
C HIS A 369 0.28 20.74 4.63
N MET A 370 0.66 19.65 3.96
CA MET A 370 -0.17 19.02 2.91
C MET A 370 -1.47 18.46 3.50
N GLN A 371 -1.38 17.85 4.67
CA GLN A 371 -2.56 17.31 5.36
C GLN A 371 -3.50 18.45 5.81
N ALA A 372 -2.95 19.55 6.37
CA ALA A 372 -3.72 20.70 6.79
C ALA A 372 -4.43 21.36 5.60
N LEU A 373 -3.72 21.54 4.47
CA LEU A 373 -4.30 22.10 3.25
C LEU A 373 -5.49 21.26 2.75
N ARG A 374 -5.34 19.92 2.70
CA ARG A 374 -6.40 18.99 2.30
C ARG A 374 -7.61 19.03 3.24
N ARG A 375 -7.38 19.09 4.56
CA ARG A 375 -8.45 19.20 5.57
C ARG A 375 -9.26 20.46 5.37
N ALA A 376 -8.59 21.60 5.24
CA ALA A 376 -9.26 22.88 4.99
C ALA A 376 -10.05 22.89 3.69
N ALA A 377 -9.48 22.35 2.60
CA ALA A 377 -10.14 22.21 1.31
C ALA A 377 -11.34 21.23 1.35
N ASN A 378 -11.35 20.27 2.28
CA ASN A 378 -12.47 19.38 2.53
C ASN A 378 -13.52 19.98 3.49
N GLY A 379 -13.40 21.26 3.86
CA GLY A 379 -14.39 21.99 4.65
C GLY A 379 -14.18 21.92 6.18
N GLU A 380 -13.06 21.38 6.65
CA GLU A 380 -12.70 21.44 8.06
C GLU A 380 -12.41 22.90 8.43
N LYS A 381 -13.17 23.43 9.39
CA LYS A 381 -13.12 24.84 9.75
C LYS A 381 -12.22 25.07 10.98
N PRO A 382 -11.66 26.28 11.11
CA PRO A 382 -11.01 26.69 12.35
C PRO A 382 -11.98 26.56 13.52
N VAL A 383 -11.46 26.16 14.67
CA VAL A 383 -12.24 26.13 15.92
C VAL A 383 -12.46 27.58 16.34
N SER A 384 -13.71 27.94 16.63
CA SER A 384 -14.02 29.30 17.07
C SER A 384 -13.27 29.63 18.37
N THR A 385 -12.93 30.92 18.59
CA THR A 385 -12.21 31.36 19.76
C THR A 385 -12.95 31.00 21.06
N ILE A 386 -14.29 30.98 21.01
CA ILE A 386 -15.16 30.59 22.12
C ILE A 386 -15.01 29.08 22.41
N GLU A 387 -14.95 28.27 21.39
CA GLU A 387 -14.81 26.81 21.53
C GLU A 387 -13.40 26.41 21.97
N GLN A 388 -12.37 27.16 21.56
CA GLN A 388 -10.99 27.00 22.05
C GLN A 388 -10.93 27.33 23.56
N TRP A 389 -11.58 28.43 23.98
CA TRP A 389 -11.66 28.81 25.36
C TRP A 389 -12.38 27.74 26.19
N TYR A 390 -13.51 27.22 25.71
CA TYR A 390 -14.25 26.14 26.39
C TYR A 390 -13.41 24.85 26.54
N ARG A 391 -12.71 24.45 25.52
CA ARG A 391 -11.81 23.28 25.56
C ARG A 391 -10.60 23.48 26.48
N SER A 392 -10.11 24.70 26.64
CA SER A 392 -9.03 24.99 27.59
C SER A 392 -9.49 24.90 29.04
N LEU A 393 -10.73 25.29 29.32
CA LEU A 393 -11.33 25.14 30.64
C LEU A 393 -11.55 23.68 31.04
N LEU A 394 -11.95 22.83 30.08
CA LEU A 394 -12.17 21.39 30.32
C LEU A 394 -10.88 20.58 30.49
N LYS A 395 -9.72 21.09 30.06
CA LYS A 395 -8.43 20.44 30.26
C LYS A 395 -7.74 20.76 31.55
N GLY A 396 -8.29 21.69 32.33
CA GLY A 396 -7.77 22.12 33.61
C GLY A 396 -8.50 21.51 34.82
N TRP A 397 -9.35 20.51 34.58
CA TRP A 397 -10.05 19.74 35.64
C TRP A 397 -9.64 18.27 35.57
#